data_443c15d0d6c05121e7cf99f7894e811d
#
_entry.id   443c15d0d6c05121e7cf99f7894e811d
#
_cell.length_a   1.000
_cell.length_b   1.000
_cell.length_c   1.000
_cell.angle_alpha   90.00
_cell.angle_beta   90.00
_cell.angle_gamma   90.00
#
_symmetry.space_group_name_H-M   'P 1'
#
loop_
_entity.id
_entity.type
_entity.pdbx_description
1 polymer ?
#
loop_
_entity_poly.entity_id
_entity_poly.type
_entity_poly.pdbx_seq_one_letter_code
_entity_poly.pdbx_strand_id
1 'polypeptide(L)'
;MNLPSIVLVLSSLLASSAGQAGQSDSTSFDLTTPVMTNEEPGPGRRVRQVAAEYAGTEVYHALYLPVDWTPGGKYPVIVEYTGNKWAECGSTGEVKDANLGYGISGGRSFIWVSMPYVDKGKQKNTVTWWGDRQATIDYCKVHLPRICERFGGDPANVFICGFSRGAIATSYIGLADDEIASLWKGVFTHDHFDGNFQKWGYPECDRASALKRLARLKGRPVLVCGSGADYLREHPDLARFTFLKVPVAELFAIPEGKVIHPHTDLWMHKDSEPRRQARAWLAEIVKAAPGELHLHRDPASQKP
;
A
#
# COMPACT_ATOMS: atom_id res chain seq x y z
N MET A 1 -65.25 19.97 62.35
CA MET A 1 -64.08 20.66 61.70
C MET A 1 -63.29 19.59 61.01
N ASN A 2 -63.54 19.42 59.74
CA ASN A 2 -62.90 18.40 58.89
C ASN A 2 -61.75 19.02 58.12
N LEU A 3 -60.58 18.48 58.30
CA LEU A 3 -59.39 18.83 57.48
C LEU A 3 -59.30 17.83 56.26
N PRO A 4 -59.05 18.32 55.05
CA PRO A 4 -58.90 17.42 53.91
C PRO A 4 -57.47 16.89 53.79
N SER A 5 -57.38 15.58 53.49
CA SER A 5 -56.12 14.91 53.16
C SER A 5 -55.60 15.31 51.81
N ILE A 6 -54.35 15.79 51.79
CA ILE A 6 -53.61 16.07 50.52
C ILE A 6 -52.94 14.77 50.08
N VAL A 7 -53.36 14.24 48.95
CA VAL A 7 -52.68 13.14 48.26
C VAL A 7 -51.54 13.71 47.41
N LEU A 8 -50.33 13.39 47.77
CA LEU A 8 -49.13 13.74 46.98
C LEU A 8 -48.88 12.69 45.91
N VAL A 9 -49.14 13.02 44.66
CA VAL A 9 -48.81 12.16 43.50
C VAL A 9 -47.34 12.43 43.14
N LEU A 10 -46.46 11.47 43.44
CA LEU A 10 -45.08 11.45 42.91
C LEU A 10 -45.11 10.95 41.45
N SER A 11 -44.88 11.86 40.53
CA SER A 11 -44.62 11.50 39.12
C SER A 11 -43.12 11.19 38.98
N SER A 12 -42.79 9.93 38.82
CA SER A 12 -41.44 9.49 38.48
C SER A 12 -41.14 9.78 37.00
N LEU A 13 -40.31 10.78 36.75
CA LEU A 13 -39.69 11.03 35.44
C LEU A 13 -38.60 9.99 35.23
N LEU A 14 -38.87 8.97 34.41
CA LEU A 14 -37.86 8.12 33.81
C LEU A 14 -37.13 8.92 32.73
N ALA A 15 -35.98 9.45 33.05
CA ALA A 15 -35.04 10.01 32.08
C ALA A 15 -34.42 8.84 31.31
N SER A 16 -34.89 8.62 30.09
CA SER A 16 -34.22 7.76 29.12
C SER A 16 -32.90 8.41 28.70
N SER A 17 -31.80 7.92 29.22
CA SER A 17 -30.48 8.22 28.72
C SER A 17 -30.33 7.51 27.36
N ALA A 18 -30.72 8.19 26.28
CA ALA A 18 -30.27 7.82 24.95
C ALA A 18 -28.76 7.98 24.92
N GLY A 19 -28.04 6.86 24.91
CA GLY A 19 -26.60 6.86 24.72
C GLY A 19 -26.30 7.55 23.39
N GLN A 20 -25.65 8.69 23.44
CA GLN A 20 -25.00 9.27 22.30
C GLN A 20 -23.97 8.26 21.83
N ALA A 21 -24.26 7.53 20.76
CA ALA A 21 -23.25 6.86 19.98
C ALA A 21 -22.26 7.94 19.59
N GLY A 22 -21.03 7.88 20.15
CA GLY A 22 -20.00 8.84 19.84
C GLY A 22 -19.83 8.90 18.34
N GLN A 23 -20.03 10.07 17.74
CA GLN A 23 -19.58 10.33 16.40
C GLN A 23 -18.07 10.09 16.38
N SER A 24 -17.65 8.96 15.82
CA SER A 24 -16.22 8.71 15.59
C SER A 24 -15.71 9.87 14.75
N ASP A 25 -14.70 10.58 15.23
CA ASP A 25 -14.03 11.66 14.48
C ASP A 25 -13.64 11.07 13.12
N SER A 26 -14.36 11.48 12.06
CA SER A 26 -14.22 10.94 10.71
C SER A 26 -12.80 11.15 10.13
N THR A 27 -11.95 11.90 10.82
CA THR A 27 -10.58 12.27 10.41
C THR A 27 -9.48 11.62 11.24
N SER A 28 -9.81 10.77 12.23
CA SER A 28 -8.79 10.13 13.07
C SER A 28 -8.11 8.96 12.35
N PHE A 29 -6.77 8.94 12.38
CA PHE A 29 -5.96 7.79 12.00
C PHE A 29 -5.75 6.88 13.21
N ASP A 30 -5.89 5.58 13.03
CA ASP A 30 -5.59 4.57 14.04
C ASP A 30 -4.19 3.96 13.87
N LEU A 31 -3.51 4.32 12.77
CA LEU A 31 -2.12 3.96 12.50
C LEU A 31 -1.28 5.20 12.21
N THR A 32 -0.05 5.16 12.66
CA THR A 32 0.97 6.16 12.32
C THR A 32 2.23 5.43 11.86
N THR A 33 2.67 5.71 10.63
CA THR A 33 3.93 5.17 10.11
C THR A 33 5.09 5.63 10.99
N PRO A 34 5.95 4.72 11.48
CA PRO A 34 7.13 5.10 12.24
C PRO A 34 8.05 6.02 11.44
N VAL A 35 8.58 7.04 12.12
CA VAL A 35 9.58 7.93 11.54
C VAL A 35 10.83 7.12 11.20
N MET A 36 11.40 7.39 10.00
CA MET A 36 12.65 6.76 9.60
C MET A 36 13.82 7.33 10.40
N THR A 37 14.64 6.46 10.96
CA THR A 37 15.85 6.81 11.74
C THR A 37 17.12 6.27 11.06
N ASN A 38 18.28 6.59 11.63
CA ASN A 38 19.59 6.02 11.24
C ASN A 38 20.07 4.96 12.25
N GLU A 39 19.16 4.43 13.07
CA GLU A 39 19.48 3.37 14.01
C GLU A 39 19.71 2.03 13.31
N GLU A 40 20.20 1.04 14.08
CA GLU A 40 20.26 -0.34 13.60
C GLU A 40 18.87 -0.93 13.42
N PRO A 41 18.66 -1.76 12.39
CA PRO A 41 17.41 -2.50 12.19
C PRO A 41 17.00 -3.31 13.42
N GLY A 42 15.74 -3.25 13.79
CA GLY A 42 15.18 -3.98 14.92
C GLY A 42 13.66 -3.96 14.93
N PRO A 43 13.03 -4.75 15.81
CA PRO A 43 11.56 -4.84 15.88
C PRO A 43 10.89 -3.48 16.02
N GLY A 44 9.90 -3.20 15.19
CA GLY A 44 9.15 -1.94 15.20
C GLY A 44 9.91 -0.71 14.69
N ARG A 45 11.15 -0.88 14.22
CA ARG A 45 12.00 0.23 13.74
C ARG A 45 11.93 0.35 12.22
N ARG A 46 11.81 1.58 11.78
CA ARG A 46 11.97 1.97 10.38
C ARG A 46 13.28 2.72 10.21
N VAL A 47 14.18 2.16 9.43
CA VAL A 47 15.54 2.67 9.35
C VAL A 47 15.98 2.94 7.92
N ARG A 48 16.85 3.93 7.76
CA ARG A 48 17.55 4.23 6.51
C ARG A 48 18.65 3.20 6.29
N GLN A 49 18.65 2.56 5.11
CA GLN A 49 19.69 1.61 4.73
C GLN A 49 20.36 2.08 3.45
N VAL A 50 21.67 2.25 3.52
CA VAL A 50 22.54 2.56 2.37
C VAL A 50 23.32 1.30 2.03
N ALA A 51 23.17 0.80 0.82
CA ALA A 51 23.94 -0.35 0.36
C ALA A 51 25.42 0.01 0.17
N ALA A 52 26.32 -0.93 0.35
CA ALA A 52 27.77 -0.68 0.28
C ALA A 52 28.20 -0.05 -1.06
N GLU A 53 27.57 -0.45 -2.16
CA GLU A 53 27.80 0.06 -3.51
C GLU A 53 27.40 1.55 -3.67
N TYR A 54 26.57 2.05 -2.76
CA TYR A 54 26.07 3.43 -2.71
C TYR A 54 26.61 4.20 -1.51
N ALA A 55 27.66 3.70 -0.85
CA ALA A 55 28.31 4.43 0.25
C ALA A 55 28.77 5.82 -0.21
N GLY A 56 28.53 6.83 0.61
CA GLY A 56 28.87 8.22 0.28
C GLY A 56 27.88 8.90 -0.67
N THR A 57 26.77 8.24 -1.04
CA THR A 57 25.71 8.82 -1.88
C THR A 57 24.41 9.06 -1.09
N GLU A 58 23.43 9.69 -1.74
CA GLU A 58 22.08 9.85 -1.21
C GLU A 58 21.09 8.78 -1.75
N VAL A 59 21.61 7.66 -2.26
CA VAL A 59 20.79 6.50 -2.66
C VAL A 59 20.59 5.59 -1.45
N TYR A 60 19.36 5.36 -1.06
CA TYR A 60 19.00 4.53 0.10
C TYR A 60 17.60 3.97 -0.05
N HIS A 61 17.31 2.89 0.64
CA HIS A 61 15.96 2.39 0.89
C HIS A 61 15.58 2.54 2.37
N ALA A 62 14.29 2.55 2.68
CA ALA A 62 13.83 2.42 4.05
C ALA A 62 13.43 0.97 4.31
N LEU A 63 13.94 0.43 5.42
CA LEU A 63 13.61 -0.91 5.91
C LEU A 63 12.82 -0.80 7.21
N TYR A 64 11.72 -1.50 7.29
CA TYR A 64 10.96 -1.69 8.51
C TYR A 64 10.88 -3.17 8.87
N LEU A 65 11.28 -3.51 10.08
CA LEU A 65 11.08 -4.83 10.65
C LEU A 65 9.83 -4.80 11.56
N PRO A 66 8.89 -5.76 11.40
CA PRO A 66 7.63 -5.71 12.14
C PRO A 66 7.86 -5.79 13.66
N VAL A 67 6.90 -5.32 14.46
CA VAL A 67 7.04 -5.30 15.93
C VAL A 67 7.23 -6.69 16.53
N ASP A 68 6.78 -7.73 15.83
CA ASP A 68 6.91 -9.15 16.18
C ASP A 68 8.11 -9.83 15.49
N TRP A 69 9.02 -9.03 14.90
CA TRP A 69 10.24 -9.59 14.29
C TRP A 69 11.19 -10.16 15.32
N THR A 70 11.73 -11.33 15.02
CA THR A 70 12.79 -12.00 15.80
C THR A 70 13.88 -12.51 14.89
N PRO A 71 15.16 -12.53 15.33
CA PRO A 71 16.24 -13.13 14.56
C PRO A 71 15.93 -14.60 14.24
N GLY A 72 16.14 -14.99 12.97
CA GLY A 72 15.85 -16.36 12.51
C GLY A 72 14.39 -16.64 12.16
N GLY A 73 13.48 -15.68 12.39
CA GLY A 73 12.10 -15.75 11.93
C GLY A 73 12.01 -15.69 10.40
N LYS A 74 10.83 -16.07 9.85
CA LYS A 74 10.54 -16.02 8.42
C LYS A 74 9.30 -15.17 8.18
N TYR A 75 9.45 -14.10 7.40
CA TYR A 75 8.44 -13.06 7.24
C TYR A 75 8.13 -12.81 5.76
N PRO A 76 6.87 -12.73 5.33
CA PRO A 76 6.54 -12.18 4.03
C PRO A 76 7.05 -10.73 3.92
N VAL A 77 7.31 -10.30 2.68
CA VAL A 77 7.92 -8.99 2.42
C VAL A 77 6.99 -8.14 1.56
N ILE A 78 6.83 -6.88 1.93
CA ILE A 78 6.17 -5.86 1.11
C ILE A 78 7.23 -4.90 0.59
N VAL A 79 7.33 -4.78 -0.72
CA VAL A 79 8.16 -3.79 -1.41
C VAL A 79 7.26 -2.69 -1.91
N GLU A 80 7.55 -1.45 -1.52
CA GLU A 80 6.78 -0.28 -1.91
C GLU A 80 7.60 0.68 -2.76
N TYR A 81 6.98 1.18 -3.83
CA TYR A 81 7.42 2.32 -4.61
C TYR A 81 6.50 3.52 -4.35
N THR A 82 7.09 4.69 -4.02
CA THR A 82 6.36 5.91 -3.65
C THR A 82 5.70 6.60 -4.84
N GLY A 83 4.69 7.43 -4.57
CA GLY A 83 4.10 8.38 -5.52
C GLY A 83 5.09 9.47 -5.99
N ASN A 84 4.68 10.28 -6.97
CA ASN A 84 5.42 11.49 -7.33
C ASN A 84 5.37 12.53 -6.21
N LYS A 85 6.40 13.37 -6.11
CA LYS A 85 6.27 14.64 -5.41
C LYS A 85 5.18 15.46 -6.08
N TRP A 86 4.13 15.74 -5.33
CA TRP A 86 3.01 16.56 -5.77
C TRP A 86 2.38 17.26 -4.57
N ALA A 87 2.59 18.59 -4.50
CA ALA A 87 2.25 19.37 -3.33
C ALA A 87 0.74 19.42 -3.05
N GLU A 88 -0.10 19.40 -4.09
CA GLU A 88 -1.56 19.48 -3.95
C GLU A 88 -2.16 18.31 -3.16
N CYS A 89 -1.58 17.11 -3.28
CA CYS A 89 -1.99 15.95 -2.49
C CYS A 89 -1.08 15.66 -1.28
N GLY A 90 -0.10 16.53 -1.01
CA GLY A 90 0.83 16.38 0.11
C GLY A 90 1.91 15.31 -0.08
N SER A 91 2.03 14.72 -1.26
CA SER A 91 3.06 13.71 -1.53
C SER A 91 4.44 14.36 -1.70
N THR A 92 5.41 13.91 -0.93
CA THR A 92 6.82 14.35 -1.05
C THR A 92 7.59 13.60 -2.12
N GLY A 93 7.13 12.41 -2.50
CA GLY A 93 7.84 11.49 -3.38
C GLY A 93 9.03 10.79 -2.75
N GLU A 94 9.31 11.04 -1.49
CA GLU A 94 10.47 10.51 -0.79
C GLU A 94 10.21 9.13 -0.18
N VAL A 95 11.21 8.27 -0.21
CA VAL A 95 11.19 6.93 0.40
C VAL A 95 10.83 6.98 1.88
N LYS A 96 11.33 7.99 2.62
CA LYS A 96 11.06 8.15 4.06
C LYS A 96 9.57 8.43 4.38
N ASP A 97 8.79 8.89 3.40
CA ASP A 97 7.39 9.27 3.58
C ASP A 97 6.41 8.26 2.97
N ALA A 98 6.92 7.10 2.53
CA ALA A 98 6.09 5.97 2.11
C ALA A 98 5.20 5.48 3.26
N ASN A 99 3.97 5.07 2.95
CA ASN A 99 2.94 4.74 3.94
C ASN A 99 2.16 3.46 3.62
N LEU A 100 2.05 3.11 2.35
CA LEU A 100 1.09 2.11 1.88
C LEU A 100 1.39 0.73 2.44
N GLY A 101 2.67 0.31 2.41
CA GLY A 101 3.09 -0.99 2.91
C GLY A 101 2.96 -1.13 4.42
N TYR A 102 3.19 -0.05 5.17
CA TYR A 102 2.92 -0.02 6.61
C TYR A 102 1.41 -0.13 6.89
N GLY A 103 0.61 0.64 6.16
CA GLY A 103 -0.83 0.64 6.30
C GLY A 103 -1.45 -0.73 6.04
N ILE A 104 -1.05 -1.44 4.98
CA ILE A 104 -1.61 -2.75 4.65
C ILE A 104 -1.17 -3.84 5.63
N SER A 105 0.08 -3.80 6.13
CA SER A 105 0.59 -4.77 7.12
C SER A 105 0.12 -4.48 8.55
N GLY A 106 -0.21 -3.22 8.83
CA GLY A 106 -0.46 -2.76 10.21
C GLY A 106 0.78 -2.80 11.10
N GLY A 107 1.97 -2.81 10.50
CA GLY A 107 3.24 -2.85 11.20
C GLY A 107 3.57 -4.21 11.84
N ARG A 108 2.88 -5.29 11.46
CA ARG A 108 3.05 -6.64 12.02
C ARG A 108 3.26 -7.67 10.92
N SER A 109 4.01 -8.71 11.26
CA SER A 109 4.16 -9.96 10.49
C SER A 109 4.73 -9.82 9.09
N PHE A 110 5.07 -8.61 8.64
CA PHE A 110 5.66 -8.33 7.34
C PHE A 110 6.89 -7.45 7.47
N ILE A 111 7.98 -7.83 6.82
CA ILE A 111 9.06 -6.89 6.51
C ILE A 111 8.56 -5.92 5.44
N TRP A 112 8.77 -4.63 5.63
CA TRP A 112 8.40 -3.61 4.66
C TRP A 112 9.62 -2.84 4.19
N VAL A 113 9.78 -2.73 2.87
CA VAL A 113 10.90 -2.06 2.23
C VAL A 113 10.37 -1.02 1.25
N SER A 114 10.67 0.25 1.49
CA SER A 114 10.41 1.30 0.49
C SER A 114 11.64 1.46 -0.38
N MET A 115 11.53 1.04 -1.65
CA MET A 115 12.62 1.06 -2.62
C MET A 115 12.79 2.45 -3.26
N PRO A 116 14.03 2.87 -3.57
CA PRO A 116 14.28 4.13 -4.25
C PRO A 116 13.98 4.05 -5.74
N TYR A 117 13.69 5.21 -6.33
CA TYR A 117 13.96 5.46 -7.73
C TYR A 117 15.35 6.07 -7.83
N VAL A 118 16.27 5.39 -8.45
CA VAL A 118 17.69 5.78 -8.47
C VAL A 118 17.95 6.81 -9.57
N ASP A 119 18.45 7.99 -9.20
CA ASP A 119 19.08 8.93 -10.13
C ASP A 119 20.59 8.66 -10.10
N LYS A 120 21.07 7.80 -10.99
CA LYS A 120 22.47 7.38 -11.04
C LYS A 120 23.41 8.54 -11.31
N GLY A 121 22.99 9.48 -12.17
CA GLY A 121 23.81 10.65 -12.52
C GLY A 121 24.01 11.62 -11.35
N LYS A 122 22.97 11.77 -10.49
CA LYS A 122 23.02 12.63 -9.30
C LYS A 122 23.33 11.87 -8.02
N GLN A 123 23.50 10.55 -8.10
CA GLN A 123 23.81 9.67 -6.97
C GLN A 123 22.83 9.83 -5.79
N LYS A 124 21.55 9.92 -6.08
CA LYS A 124 20.49 10.11 -5.07
C LYS A 124 19.16 9.46 -5.46
N ASN A 125 18.25 9.40 -4.51
CA ASN A 125 16.85 9.06 -4.79
C ASN A 125 16.18 10.20 -5.54
N THR A 126 15.40 9.89 -6.59
CA THR A 126 14.53 10.88 -7.23
C THR A 126 13.13 10.87 -6.64
N VAL A 127 12.54 12.04 -6.51
CA VAL A 127 11.19 12.24 -5.96
C VAL A 127 10.12 12.41 -7.05
N THR A 128 10.54 12.49 -8.31
CA THR A 128 9.66 12.60 -9.48
C THR A 128 10.07 11.61 -10.56
N TRP A 129 9.09 10.93 -11.16
CA TRP A 129 9.23 9.89 -12.18
C TRP A 129 10.27 8.82 -11.79
N TRP A 130 11.07 8.35 -12.73
CA TRP A 130 11.77 7.06 -12.63
C TRP A 130 13.26 7.20 -12.33
N GLY A 131 13.82 8.42 -12.42
CA GLY A 131 15.28 8.56 -12.46
C GLY A 131 15.90 7.78 -13.61
N ASP A 132 16.91 6.97 -13.31
CA ASP A 132 17.43 5.95 -14.20
C ASP A 132 16.65 4.66 -13.99
N ARG A 133 15.80 4.32 -14.95
CA ARG A 133 14.92 3.14 -14.87
C ARG A 133 15.71 1.85 -14.66
N GLN A 134 16.80 1.67 -15.41
CA GLN A 134 17.58 0.43 -15.31
C GLN A 134 18.28 0.35 -13.95
N ALA A 135 18.89 1.45 -13.47
CA ALA A 135 19.49 1.47 -12.15
C ALA A 135 18.49 1.21 -11.02
N THR A 136 17.23 1.66 -11.18
CA THR A 136 16.14 1.38 -10.24
C THR A 136 15.77 -0.12 -10.24
N ILE A 137 15.69 -0.73 -11.42
CA ILE A 137 15.43 -2.18 -11.57
C ILE A 137 16.57 -2.99 -10.94
N ASP A 138 17.82 -2.66 -11.30
CA ASP A 138 19.01 -3.36 -10.81
C ASP A 138 19.15 -3.23 -9.30
N TYR A 139 18.83 -2.06 -8.75
CA TYR A 139 18.80 -1.86 -7.30
C TYR A 139 17.87 -2.85 -6.60
N CYS A 140 16.65 -2.99 -7.09
CA CYS A 140 15.68 -3.91 -6.52
C CYS A 140 16.12 -5.37 -6.64
N LYS A 141 16.57 -5.78 -7.83
CA LYS A 141 17.04 -7.15 -8.10
C LYS A 141 18.21 -7.58 -7.21
N VAL A 142 19.11 -6.65 -6.90
CA VAL A 142 20.29 -6.91 -6.07
C VAL A 142 19.95 -6.87 -4.58
N HIS A 143 19.20 -5.85 -4.15
CA HIS A 143 19.07 -5.61 -2.71
C HIS A 143 17.91 -6.35 -2.05
N LEU A 144 16.83 -6.61 -2.76
CA LEU A 144 15.71 -7.36 -2.17
C LEU A 144 16.10 -8.78 -1.72
N PRO A 145 16.80 -9.60 -2.51
CA PRO A 145 17.30 -10.90 -2.03
C PRO A 145 18.21 -10.78 -0.81
N ARG A 146 19.11 -9.79 -0.79
CA ARG A 146 20.03 -9.55 0.37
C ARG A 146 19.25 -9.16 1.64
N ILE A 147 18.18 -8.37 1.50
CA ILE A 147 17.29 -8.02 2.62
C ILE A 147 16.59 -9.27 3.13
N CYS A 148 16.05 -10.10 2.23
CA CYS A 148 15.41 -11.36 2.62
C CYS A 148 16.38 -12.27 3.38
N GLU A 149 17.57 -12.46 2.87
CA GLU A 149 18.63 -13.28 3.49
C GLU A 149 19.00 -12.75 4.88
N ARG A 150 19.26 -11.44 4.98
CA ARG A 150 19.76 -10.82 6.22
C ARG A 150 18.72 -10.76 7.33
N PHE A 151 17.43 -10.52 6.99
CA PHE A 151 16.38 -10.24 7.96
C PHE A 151 15.27 -11.28 8.01
N GLY A 152 15.44 -12.42 7.34
CA GLY A 152 14.46 -13.50 7.36
C GLY A 152 13.22 -13.22 6.48
N GLY A 153 13.39 -12.47 5.39
CA GLY A 153 12.34 -12.33 4.39
C GLY A 153 12.07 -13.64 3.66
N ASP A 154 10.80 -13.97 3.45
CA ASP A 154 10.40 -15.15 2.68
C ASP A 154 10.35 -14.84 1.18
N PRO A 155 11.31 -15.33 0.37
CA PRO A 155 11.33 -15.05 -1.06
C PRO A 155 10.13 -15.62 -1.83
N ALA A 156 9.41 -16.59 -1.25
CA ALA A 156 8.18 -17.13 -1.83
C ALA A 156 6.94 -16.24 -1.52
N ASN A 157 7.06 -15.27 -0.63
CA ASN A 157 5.99 -14.40 -0.17
C ASN A 157 6.38 -12.92 -0.26
N VAL A 158 6.81 -12.47 -1.43
CA VAL A 158 7.15 -11.06 -1.69
C VAL A 158 6.05 -10.40 -2.51
N PHE A 159 5.59 -9.25 -2.06
CA PHE A 159 4.55 -8.44 -2.69
C PHE A 159 5.13 -7.09 -3.10
N ILE A 160 4.74 -6.61 -4.29
CA ILE A 160 5.06 -5.25 -4.70
C ILE A 160 3.81 -4.38 -4.60
N CYS A 161 3.97 -3.18 -4.04
CA CYS A 161 2.88 -2.21 -3.97
C CYS A 161 3.33 -0.81 -4.35
N GLY A 162 2.35 0.06 -4.60
CA GLY A 162 2.61 1.47 -4.84
C GLY A 162 1.36 2.31 -5.00
N PHE A 163 1.53 3.58 -4.71
CA PHE A 163 0.54 4.62 -4.86
C PHE A 163 0.92 5.55 -6.01
N SER A 164 -0.05 5.98 -6.82
CA SER A 164 0.17 6.98 -7.89
C SER A 164 1.28 6.54 -8.87
N ARG A 165 2.40 7.29 -9.00
CA ARG A 165 3.59 6.84 -9.73
C ARG A 165 4.04 5.43 -9.28
N GLY A 166 3.99 5.16 -7.98
CA GLY A 166 4.34 3.86 -7.42
C GLY A 166 3.42 2.74 -7.94
N ALA A 167 2.14 3.01 -8.12
CA ALA A 167 1.22 2.06 -8.73
C ALA A 167 1.61 1.73 -10.18
N ILE A 168 2.04 2.72 -10.95
CA ILE A 168 2.61 2.50 -12.29
C ILE A 168 3.91 1.70 -12.18
N ALA A 169 4.77 2.02 -11.22
CA ALA A 169 6.05 1.35 -11.00
C ALA A 169 5.90 -0.14 -10.71
N THR A 170 4.79 -0.60 -10.11
CA THR A 170 4.57 -2.03 -9.89
C THR A 170 4.64 -2.84 -11.19
N SER A 171 4.24 -2.25 -12.31
CA SER A 171 4.38 -2.82 -13.65
C SER A 171 5.62 -2.30 -14.38
N TYR A 172 5.80 -0.98 -14.47
CA TYR A 172 6.84 -0.35 -15.28
C TYR A 172 8.27 -0.70 -14.82
N ILE A 173 8.46 -0.83 -13.50
CA ILE A 173 9.70 -1.27 -12.88
C ILE A 173 9.60 -2.75 -12.51
N GLY A 174 8.59 -3.14 -11.71
CA GLY A 174 8.47 -4.47 -11.15
C GLY A 174 8.22 -5.60 -12.17
N LEU A 175 7.79 -5.28 -13.39
CA LEU A 175 7.58 -6.24 -14.48
C LEU A 175 8.45 -5.90 -15.70
N ALA A 176 9.55 -5.19 -15.52
CA ALA A 176 10.40 -4.74 -16.63
C ALA A 176 11.02 -5.89 -17.40
N ASP A 177 11.42 -6.95 -16.73
CA ASP A 177 11.93 -8.20 -17.30
C ASP A 177 11.45 -9.42 -16.48
N ASP A 178 11.77 -10.62 -16.95
CA ASP A 178 11.32 -11.87 -16.31
C ASP A 178 11.99 -12.10 -14.95
N GLU A 179 13.21 -11.61 -14.74
CA GLU A 179 13.94 -11.80 -13.50
C GLU A 179 13.28 -11.00 -12.37
N ILE A 180 13.10 -9.68 -12.52
CA ILE A 180 12.43 -8.88 -11.49
C ILE A 180 10.96 -9.31 -11.33
N ALA A 181 10.27 -9.65 -12.42
CA ALA A 181 8.90 -10.14 -12.37
C ALA A 181 8.77 -11.45 -11.57
N SER A 182 9.79 -12.29 -11.53
CA SER A 182 9.78 -13.54 -10.77
C SER A 182 9.78 -13.36 -9.25
N LEU A 183 10.17 -12.18 -8.78
CA LEU A 183 10.25 -11.88 -7.35
C LEU A 183 8.87 -11.78 -6.67
N TRP A 184 7.82 -11.45 -7.41
CA TRP A 184 6.54 -11.06 -6.83
C TRP A 184 5.56 -12.22 -6.74
N LYS A 185 5.00 -12.47 -5.57
CA LYS A 185 3.84 -13.36 -5.38
C LYS A 185 2.53 -12.67 -5.76
N GLY A 186 2.44 -11.37 -5.57
CA GLY A 186 1.27 -10.56 -5.89
C GLY A 186 1.59 -9.08 -5.99
N VAL A 187 0.64 -8.32 -6.53
CA VAL A 187 0.76 -6.88 -6.78
C VAL A 187 -0.38 -6.14 -6.13
N PHE A 188 -0.10 -5.03 -5.47
CA PHE A 188 -1.11 -4.12 -4.94
C PHE A 188 -0.88 -2.70 -5.49
N THR A 189 -1.89 -2.12 -6.12
CA THR A 189 -1.82 -0.78 -6.71
C THR A 189 -2.92 0.12 -6.17
N HIS A 190 -2.60 1.40 -5.96
CA HIS A 190 -3.58 2.41 -5.59
C HIS A 190 -3.45 3.66 -6.46
N ASP A 191 -4.57 4.07 -7.05
CA ASP A 191 -4.69 5.23 -7.94
C ASP A 191 -3.65 5.23 -9.06
N HIS A 192 -3.90 4.51 -10.07
CA HIS A 192 -3.25 4.35 -11.38
C HIS A 192 -2.78 2.91 -11.65
N PHE A 193 -2.48 2.69 -12.91
CA PHE A 193 -1.76 1.54 -13.42
C PHE A 193 -1.02 1.90 -14.71
N ASP A 194 0.03 1.17 -15.02
CA ASP A 194 0.83 1.35 -16.22
C ASP A 194 -0.02 1.23 -17.49
N GLY A 195 0.25 2.06 -18.51
CA GLY A 195 -0.48 2.06 -19.79
C GLY A 195 -1.86 2.74 -19.77
N ASN A 196 -2.28 3.34 -18.66
CA ASN A 196 -3.53 4.10 -18.61
C ASN A 196 -3.37 5.55 -19.10
N PHE A 197 -2.32 6.23 -18.64
CA PHE A 197 -2.08 7.65 -18.94
C PHE A 197 -0.93 7.82 -19.97
N GLN A 198 -1.17 7.39 -21.19
CA GLN A 198 -0.16 7.38 -22.27
C GLN A 198 0.41 8.77 -22.58
N LYS A 199 -0.39 9.83 -22.39
CA LYS A 199 0.04 11.21 -22.60
C LYS A 199 1.06 11.76 -21.60
N TRP A 200 1.36 11.02 -20.52
CA TRP A 200 2.41 11.41 -19.58
C TRP A 200 3.83 11.24 -20.16
N GLY A 201 3.97 10.51 -21.28
CA GLY A 201 5.14 10.55 -22.14
C GLY A 201 6.39 9.87 -21.59
N TYR A 202 6.31 9.02 -20.58
CA TYR A 202 7.46 8.18 -20.23
C TYR A 202 7.66 7.08 -21.30
N PRO A 203 8.90 6.60 -21.50
CA PRO A 203 9.17 5.60 -22.52
C PRO A 203 8.29 4.36 -22.35
N GLU A 204 7.75 3.84 -23.45
CA GLU A 204 6.87 2.65 -23.45
C GLU A 204 5.63 2.79 -22.54
N CYS A 205 5.11 4.00 -22.35
CA CYS A 205 3.90 4.26 -21.58
C CYS A 205 2.59 3.85 -22.28
N ASP A 206 2.70 3.34 -23.51
CA ASP A 206 1.54 2.89 -24.28
C ASP A 206 0.93 1.60 -23.69
N ARG A 207 -0.36 1.39 -24.03
CA ARG A 207 -1.15 0.27 -23.55
C ARG A 207 -0.55 -1.09 -23.95
N ALA A 208 -0.04 -1.22 -25.17
CA ALA A 208 0.51 -2.48 -25.68
C ALA A 208 1.77 -2.88 -24.89
N SER A 209 2.66 -1.92 -24.65
CA SER A 209 3.86 -2.13 -23.85
C SER A 209 3.53 -2.49 -22.40
N ALA A 210 2.53 -1.84 -21.79
CA ALA A 210 2.07 -2.17 -20.45
C ALA A 210 1.47 -3.58 -20.34
N LEU A 211 0.64 -3.99 -21.30
CA LEU A 211 0.08 -5.35 -21.35
C LEU A 211 1.17 -6.42 -21.55
N LYS A 212 2.21 -6.12 -22.35
CA LYS A 212 3.38 -7.00 -22.50
C LYS A 212 4.13 -7.19 -21.18
N ARG A 213 4.31 -6.13 -20.39
CA ARG A 213 4.88 -6.22 -19.03
C ARG A 213 3.97 -7.03 -18.12
N LEU A 214 2.68 -6.74 -18.13
CA LEU A 214 1.68 -7.40 -17.28
C LEU A 214 1.61 -8.91 -17.52
N ALA A 215 1.83 -9.38 -18.75
CA ALA A 215 1.87 -10.81 -19.09
C ALA A 215 2.93 -11.59 -18.28
N ARG A 216 4.01 -10.93 -17.83
CA ARG A 216 5.04 -11.55 -16.98
C ARG A 216 4.55 -11.94 -15.58
N LEU A 217 3.39 -11.46 -15.15
CA LEU A 217 2.77 -11.94 -13.90
C LEU A 217 2.31 -13.39 -13.99
N LYS A 218 2.09 -13.93 -15.18
CA LYS A 218 1.71 -15.34 -15.38
C LYS A 218 0.55 -15.77 -14.46
N GLY A 219 -0.52 -14.97 -14.42
CA GLY A 219 -1.73 -15.23 -13.63
C GLY A 219 -1.66 -14.88 -12.13
N ARG A 220 -0.53 -14.38 -11.63
CA ARG A 220 -0.42 -13.97 -10.21
C ARG A 220 -1.38 -12.83 -9.86
N PRO A 221 -1.88 -12.79 -8.61
CA PRO A 221 -2.97 -11.89 -8.22
C PRO A 221 -2.56 -10.42 -8.18
N VAL A 222 -3.52 -9.57 -8.53
CA VAL A 222 -3.40 -8.11 -8.52
C VAL A 222 -4.57 -7.50 -7.76
N LEU A 223 -4.30 -6.75 -6.71
CA LEU A 223 -5.28 -5.87 -6.06
C LEU A 223 -5.20 -4.48 -6.68
N VAL A 224 -6.30 -4.03 -7.23
CA VAL A 224 -6.43 -2.71 -7.87
C VAL A 224 -7.37 -1.85 -7.04
N CYS A 225 -6.84 -0.79 -6.44
CA CYS A 225 -7.60 0.13 -5.61
C CYS A 225 -7.66 1.52 -6.25
N GLY A 226 -8.76 2.23 -6.02
CA GLY A 226 -8.94 3.59 -6.50
C GLY A 226 -9.20 3.70 -7.99
N SER A 227 -8.64 4.70 -8.65
CA SER A 227 -8.90 5.08 -10.04
C SER A 227 -7.71 4.79 -10.97
N GLY A 228 -7.93 5.01 -12.28
CA GLY A 228 -6.85 5.01 -13.28
C GLY A 228 -6.33 3.63 -13.70
N ALA A 229 -7.17 2.59 -13.55
CA ALA A 229 -6.86 1.24 -13.97
C ALA A 229 -8.05 0.52 -14.64
N ASP A 230 -9.09 1.26 -15.03
CA ASP A 230 -10.37 0.68 -15.50
C ASP A 230 -10.22 -0.26 -16.71
N TYR A 231 -9.24 0.01 -17.57
CA TYR A 231 -8.98 -0.85 -18.72
C TYR A 231 -8.62 -2.30 -18.35
N LEU A 232 -8.17 -2.55 -17.12
CA LEU A 232 -7.87 -3.90 -16.65
C LEU A 232 -9.15 -4.74 -16.47
N ARG A 233 -10.33 -4.10 -16.40
CA ARG A 233 -11.63 -4.81 -16.34
C ARG A 233 -11.96 -5.54 -17.63
N GLU A 234 -11.32 -5.15 -18.74
CA GLU A 234 -11.46 -5.79 -20.05
C GLU A 234 -10.34 -6.83 -20.33
N HIS A 235 -9.48 -7.07 -19.33
CA HIS A 235 -8.38 -8.00 -19.51
C HIS A 235 -8.88 -9.46 -19.65
N PRO A 236 -8.36 -10.26 -20.61
CA PRO A 236 -8.81 -11.65 -20.81
C PRO A 236 -8.70 -12.54 -19.57
N ASP A 237 -7.69 -12.30 -18.72
CA ASP A 237 -7.48 -13.00 -17.47
C ASP A 237 -8.00 -12.13 -16.30
N LEU A 238 -9.30 -11.82 -16.34
CA LEU A 238 -9.93 -10.96 -15.34
C LEU A 238 -9.91 -11.57 -13.93
N ALA A 239 -9.91 -12.89 -13.82
CA ALA A 239 -9.99 -13.60 -12.55
C ALA A 239 -8.83 -13.28 -11.58
N ARG A 240 -7.67 -12.88 -12.09
CA ARG A 240 -6.51 -12.50 -11.27
C ARG A 240 -6.63 -11.13 -10.62
N PHE A 241 -7.54 -10.26 -11.11
CA PHE A 241 -7.71 -8.90 -10.60
C PHE A 241 -8.80 -8.86 -9.54
N THR A 242 -8.49 -8.24 -8.41
CA THR A 242 -9.47 -7.82 -7.41
C THR A 242 -9.57 -6.31 -7.47
N PHE A 243 -10.75 -5.79 -7.79
CA PHE A 243 -10.99 -4.35 -7.82
C PHE A 243 -11.65 -3.92 -6.52
N LEU A 244 -11.02 -3.00 -5.83
CA LEU A 244 -11.50 -2.46 -4.56
C LEU A 244 -11.83 -0.99 -4.73
N LYS A 245 -13.12 -0.64 -4.53
CA LYS A 245 -13.54 0.75 -4.47
C LYS A 245 -13.05 1.38 -3.17
N VAL A 246 -12.38 2.51 -3.27
CA VAL A 246 -11.91 3.28 -2.11
C VAL A 246 -12.50 4.69 -2.20
N PRO A 247 -13.58 4.98 -1.47
CA PRO A 247 -14.25 6.28 -1.50
C PRO A 247 -13.49 7.28 -0.60
N VAL A 248 -12.28 7.68 -0.99
CA VAL A 248 -11.39 8.51 -0.17
C VAL A 248 -12.03 9.82 0.25
N ALA A 249 -12.76 10.49 -0.66
CA ALA A 249 -13.42 11.76 -0.35
C ALA A 249 -14.46 11.60 0.78
N GLU A 250 -15.20 10.50 0.79
CA GLU A 250 -16.19 10.18 1.82
C GLU A 250 -15.50 9.77 3.14
N LEU A 251 -14.45 8.94 3.06
CA LEU A 251 -13.70 8.47 4.22
C LEU A 251 -13.09 9.61 5.05
N PHE A 252 -12.69 10.70 4.39
CA PHE A 252 -12.04 11.84 5.02
C PHE A 252 -12.88 13.10 5.03
N ALA A 253 -14.15 13.02 4.64
CA ALA A 253 -15.05 14.17 4.55
C ALA A 253 -14.43 15.38 3.79
N ILE A 254 -13.79 15.10 2.65
CA ILE A 254 -13.19 16.15 1.82
C ILE A 254 -14.30 16.97 1.17
N PRO A 255 -14.25 18.34 1.21
CA PRO A 255 -13.08 19.19 1.52
C PRO A 255 -12.89 19.56 3.00
N GLU A 256 -13.81 19.21 3.89
CA GLU A 256 -13.79 19.69 5.28
C GLU A 256 -12.88 18.89 6.20
N GLY A 257 -12.41 17.70 5.75
CA GLY A 257 -11.52 16.83 6.53
C GLY A 257 -10.06 17.31 6.57
N LYS A 258 -9.25 16.62 7.37
CA LYS A 258 -7.79 16.89 7.48
C LYS A 258 -7.02 16.51 6.21
N VAL A 259 -7.50 15.54 5.45
CA VAL A 259 -6.96 15.17 4.15
C VAL A 259 -7.62 16.07 3.11
N ILE A 260 -6.82 16.85 2.40
CA ILE A 260 -7.29 17.92 1.51
C ILE A 260 -7.47 17.47 0.05
N HIS A 261 -7.03 16.29 -0.31
CA HIS A 261 -7.10 15.78 -1.68
C HIS A 261 -7.46 14.28 -1.71
N PRO A 262 -8.37 13.85 -2.61
CA PRO A 262 -8.80 12.46 -2.70
C PRO A 262 -7.71 11.52 -3.24
N HIS A 263 -6.69 12.04 -3.93
CA HIS A 263 -5.54 11.27 -4.40
C HIS A 263 -4.52 11.12 -3.27
N THR A 264 -4.69 10.09 -2.45
CA THR A 264 -3.86 9.82 -1.26
C THR A 264 -3.90 8.34 -0.89
N ASP A 265 -2.84 7.82 -0.31
CA ASP A 265 -2.72 6.48 0.25
C ASP A 265 -3.05 6.42 1.76
N LEU A 266 -3.32 7.56 2.39
CA LEU A 266 -3.59 7.66 3.82
C LEU A 266 -4.83 6.90 4.29
N TRP A 267 -5.74 6.50 3.39
CA TRP A 267 -6.87 5.65 3.74
C TRP A 267 -6.45 4.31 4.35
N MET A 268 -5.23 3.83 4.07
CA MET A 268 -4.67 2.63 4.69
C MET A 268 -4.32 2.84 6.17
N HIS A 269 -4.29 4.08 6.66
CA HIS A 269 -4.03 4.44 8.05
C HIS A 269 -5.29 4.69 8.88
N LYS A 270 -6.46 4.61 8.22
CA LYS A 270 -7.76 4.78 8.86
C LYS A 270 -8.50 3.45 8.91
N ASP A 271 -9.08 3.09 10.07
CA ASP A 271 -9.97 1.94 10.14
C ASP A 271 -11.18 2.14 9.23
N SER A 272 -11.27 1.28 8.22
CA SER A 272 -12.29 1.38 7.18
C SER A 272 -12.52 0.02 6.53
N GLU A 273 -13.69 -0.15 5.94
CA GLU A 273 -14.01 -1.39 5.22
C GLU A 273 -13.03 -1.65 4.04
N PRO A 274 -12.67 -0.67 3.20
CA PRO A 274 -11.66 -0.89 2.16
C PRO A 274 -10.32 -1.40 2.71
N ARG A 275 -9.82 -0.83 3.83
CA ARG A 275 -8.60 -1.30 4.46
C ARG A 275 -8.71 -2.76 4.94
N ARG A 276 -9.83 -3.12 5.56
CA ARG A 276 -10.07 -4.50 6.02
C ARG A 276 -10.10 -5.47 4.85
N GLN A 277 -10.73 -5.11 3.74
CA GLN A 277 -10.77 -5.93 2.52
C GLN A 277 -9.38 -6.07 1.89
N ALA A 278 -8.59 -5.01 1.80
CA ALA A 278 -7.22 -5.07 1.28
C ALA A 278 -6.33 -5.99 2.13
N ARG A 279 -6.43 -5.90 3.46
CA ARG A 279 -5.70 -6.80 4.38
C ARG A 279 -6.16 -8.25 4.30
N ALA A 280 -7.46 -8.48 4.15
CA ALA A 280 -8.00 -9.82 3.95
C ALA A 280 -7.48 -10.45 2.65
N TRP A 281 -7.46 -9.68 1.55
CA TRP A 281 -6.88 -10.11 0.29
C TRP A 281 -5.39 -10.50 0.45
N LEU A 282 -4.59 -9.67 1.12
CA LEU A 282 -3.18 -9.97 1.36
C LEU A 282 -2.98 -11.25 2.20
N ALA A 283 -3.77 -11.39 3.28
CA ALA A 283 -3.70 -12.56 4.16
C ALA A 283 -4.10 -13.86 3.45
N GLU A 284 -5.09 -13.82 2.55
CA GLU A 284 -5.48 -14.95 1.71
C GLU A 284 -4.35 -15.40 0.81
N ILE A 285 -3.70 -14.46 0.11
CA ILE A 285 -2.63 -14.77 -0.83
C ILE A 285 -1.37 -15.29 -0.11
N VAL A 286 -1.04 -14.77 1.07
CA VAL A 286 0.09 -15.28 1.86
C VAL A 286 -0.10 -16.77 2.19
N LYS A 287 -1.33 -17.19 2.51
CA LYS A 287 -1.67 -18.57 2.88
C LYS A 287 -1.76 -19.52 1.69
N ALA A 288 -2.10 -19.02 0.50
CA ALA A 288 -2.29 -19.84 -0.67
C ALA A 288 -0.97 -20.46 -1.17
N ALA A 289 -0.99 -21.74 -1.46
CA ALA A 289 0.12 -22.39 -2.14
C ALA A 289 0.28 -21.88 -3.57
N PRO A 290 1.50 -21.92 -4.15
CA PRO A 290 1.68 -21.56 -5.56
C PRO A 290 0.77 -22.42 -6.44
N GLY A 291 -0.11 -21.77 -7.22
CA GLY A 291 -1.06 -22.42 -8.14
C GLY A 291 -2.50 -22.57 -7.64
N GLU A 292 -2.79 -22.43 -6.36
CA GLU A 292 -4.16 -22.57 -5.81
C GLU A 292 -5.06 -21.33 -6.03
N LEU A 293 -4.50 -20.18 -6.36
CA LEU A 293 -5.20 -18.90 -6.46
C LEU A 293 -6.22 -18.78 -7.62
N HIS A 294 -6.27 -19.80 -8.49
CA HIS A 294 -7.15 -19.78 -9.66
C HIS A 294 -8.55 -20.35 -9.42
N LEU A 295 -8.85 -20.96 -8.27
CA LEU A 295 -10.02 -21.84 -8.11
C LEU A 295 -11.20 -21.27 -7.29
N HIS A 296 -11.08 -20.10 -6.64
CA HIS A 296 -12.10 -19.68 -5.66
C HIS A 296 -12.62 -18.24 -5.79
N ARG A 297 -12.88 -17.75 -7.01
CA ARG A 297 -13.61 -16.48 -7.15
C ARG A 297 -14.89 -16.67 -7.94
N ASP A 298 -16.01 -16.63 -7.23
CA ASP A 298 -17.34 -16.54 -7.80
C ASP A 298 -17.48 -15.24 -8.61
N PRO A 299 -17.71 -15.31 -9.93
CA PRO A 299 -17.89 -14.11 -10.76
C PRO A 299 -19.10 -13.25 -10.35
N ALA A 300 -20.01 -13.79 -9.54
CA ALA A 300 -21.22 -13.10 -9.12
C ALA A 300 -20.98 -11.96 -8.10
N SER A 301 -19.83 -11.95 -7.39
CA SER A 301 -19.51 -10.92 -6.41
C SER A 301 -18.91 -9.62 -7.01
N GLN A 302 -18.72 -9.57 -8.32
CA GLN A 302 -18.06 -8.43 -9.02
C GLN A 302 -19.03 -7.62 -9.91
N LYS A 303 -20.36 -7.80 -9.79
CA LYS A 303 -21.31 -6.90 -10.47
C LYS A 303 -21.36 -5.54 -9.77
N PRO A 304 -21.42 -4.44 -10.57
CA PRO A 304 -21.36 -3.06 -10.09
C PRO A 304 -22.50 -2.72 -9.13
#